data_fa098b31fa05dfb08f1c86e90c825764
#
_entry.id   fa098b31fa05dfb08f1c86e90c825764
#
_cell.length_a   1.000
_cell.length_b   1.000
_cell.length_c   1.000
_cell.angle_alpha   90.00
_cell.angle_beta   90.00
_cell.angle_gamma   90.00
#
_symmetry.space_group_name_H-M   'P 1'
#
loop_
_entity.id
_entity.type
_entity.pdbx_description
1 polymer ?
#
loop_
_entity_poly.entity_id
_entity_poly.type
_entity_poly.pdbx_seq_one_letter_code
_entity_poly.pdbx_strand_id
1 'polypeptide(L)'
;MALDILIVDDEEDIRELISGILSDEGYQTRTASDSDSAFREIEARRPSLLVLDIWLQGSKKDGLEILRIVKSRHKDLPVIMISGHGNIETAVAAIKYGA
;
A
#
# COMPACT_ATOMS: atom_id res chain seq x y z
N MET A 1 14.77 3.27 -13.42
CA MET A 1 14.62 2.61 -12.12
C MET A 1 13.17 2.36 -11.82
N ALA A 2 12.86 1.16 -11.39
CA ALA A 2 11.47 0.82 -11.07
C ALA A 2 11.05 1.49 -9.76
N LEU A 3 9.81 1.98 -9.72
CA LEU A 3 9.24 2.49 -8.49
C LEU A 3 8.97 1.32 -7.54
N ASP A 4 9.15 1.56 -6.25
CA ASP A 4 8.94 0.59 -5.19
C ASP A 4 7.61 0.89 -4.51
N ILE A 5 6.65 -0.02 -4.61
CA ILE A 5 5.30 0.17 -4.11
C ILE A 5 5.05 -0.81 -2.96
N LEU A 6 4.67 -0.29 -1.80
CA LEU A 6 4.28 -1.11 -0.67
C LEU A 6 2.76 -1.22 -0.63
N ILE A 7 2.26 -2.46 -0.57
CA ILE A 7 0.84 -2.78 -0.55
C ILE A 7 0.49 -3.31 0.83
N VAL A 8 -0.42 -2.64 1.52
CA VAL A 8 -0.85 -3.02 2.87
C VAL A 8 -2.31 -3.42 2.84
N ASP A 9 -2.58 -4.70 3.03
CA ASP A 9 -3.93 -5.27 3.03
C ASP A 9 -3.90 -6.53 3.89
N ASP A 10 -4.97 -6.78 4.65
CA ASP A 10 -5.04 -7.96 5.52
C ASP A 10 -5.34 -9.25 4.75
N GLU A 11 -5.82 -9.16 3.51
CA GLU A 11 -6.14 -10.31 2.70
C GLU A 11 -5.01 -10.66 1.74
N GLU A 12 -4.51 -11.89 1.85
CA GLU A 12 -3.40 -12.35 1.02
C GLU A 12 -3.74 -12.32 -0.46
N ASP A 13 -4.97 -12.72 -0.82
CA ASP A 13 -5.40 -12.75 -2.22
C ASP A 13 -5.35 -11.36 -2.85
N ILE A 14 -5.74 -10.34 -2.09
CA ILE A 14 -5.73 -8.96 -2.57
C ILE A 14 -4.30 -8.48 -2.73
N ARG A 15 -3.43 -8.76 -1.75
CA ARG A 15 -2.02 -8.40 -1.85
C ARG A 15 -1.39 -9.00 -3.10
N GLU A 16 -1.63 -10.28 -3.34
CA GLU A 16 -1.07 -10.98 -4.49
C GLU A 16 -1.61 -10.44 -5.80
N LEU A 17 -2.91 -10.14 -5.86
CA LEU A 17 -3.54 -9.61 -7.05
C LEU A 17 -2.95 -8.25 -7.43
N ILE A 18 -2.88 -7.33 -6.49
CA ILE A 18 -2.35 -5.99 -6.74
C ILE A 18 -0.87 -6.07 -7.08
N SER A 19 -0.12 -6.86 -6.33
CA SER A 19 1.31 -7.04 -6.56
C SER A 19 1.58 -7.60 -7.96
N GLY A 20 0.80 -8.59 -8.38
CA GLY A 20 0.95 -9.18 -9.71
C GLY A 20 0.69 -8.17 -10.83
N ILE A 21 -0.38 -7.41 -10.70
CA ILE A 21 -0.74 -6.39 -11.69
C ILE A 21 0.35 -5.33 -11.80
N LEU A 22 0.84 -4.85 -10.67
CA LEU A 22 1.86 -3.80 -10.65
C LEU A 22 3.21 -4.31 -11.13
N SER A 23 3.57 -5.55 -10.78
CA SER A 23 4.81 -6.16 -11.26
C SER A 23 4.78 -6.33 -12.78
N ASP A 24 3.64 -6.69 -13.34
CA ASP A 24 3.48 -6.80 -14.80
C ASP A 24 3.68 -5.46 -15.50
N GLU A 25 3.42 -4.35 -14.80
CA GLU A 25 3.64 -3.01 -15.34
C GLU A 25 5.07 -2.50 -15.11
N GLY A 26 5.95 -3.31 -14.51
CA GLY A 26 7.35 -2.96 -14.31
C GLY A 26 7.67 -2.35 -12.96
N TYR A 27 6.73 -2.29 -12.02
CA TYR A 27 7.00 -1.78 -10.68
C TYR A 27 7.56 -2.87 -9.79
N GLN A 28 8.38 -2.46 -8.81
CA GLN A 28 8.76 -3.36 -7.71
C GLN A 28 7.70 -3.28 -6.63
N THR A 29 7.34 -4.42 -6.06
CA THR A 29 6.30 -4.46 -5.04
C THR A 29 6.79 -5.15 -3.77
N ARG A 30 6.30 -4.67 -2.64
CA ARG A 30 6.42 -5.31 -1.33
C ARG A 30 5.04 -5.34 -0.72
N THR A 31 4.81 -6.26 0.19
CA THR A 31 3.49 -6.42 0.82
C THR A 31 3.62 -6.46 2.34
N ALA A 32 2.54 -6.04 3.01
CA ALA A 32 2.42 -6.13 4.46
C ALA A 32 0.97 -6.43 4.80
N SER A 33 0.76 -7.19 5.87
CA SER A 33 -0.59 -7.65 6.25
C SER A 33 -1.20 -6.85 7.40
N ASP A 34 -0.40 -6.07 8.12
CA ASP A 34 -0.87 -5.32 9.29
C ASP A 34 0.01 -4.08 9.50
N SER A 35 -0.31 -3.32 10.54
CA SER A 35 0.41 -2.08 10.85
C SER A 35 1.87 -2.34 11.23
N ASP A 36 2.13 -3.37 12.02
CA ASP A 36 3.50 -3.63 12.48
C ASP A 36 4.41 -3.99 11.31
N SER A 37 3.98 -4.88 10.42
CA SER A 37 4.76 -5.24 9.24
C SER A 37 4.88 -4.08 8.27
N ALA A 38 3.82 -3.27 8.13
CA ALA A 38 3.85 -2.08 7.26
C ALA A 38 4.92 -1.10 7.73
N PHE A 39 4.95 -0.79 9.03
CA PHE A 39 5.96 0.13 9.56
C PHE A 39 7.37 -0.42 9.44
N ARG A 40 7.57 -1.72 9.64
CA ARG A 40 8.88 -2.33 9.44
C ARG A 40 9.37 -2.16 8.00
N GLU A 41 8.49 -2.37 7.03
CA GLU A 41 8.84 -2.21 5.63
C GLU A 41 9.18 -0.77 5.28
N ILE A 42 8.39 0.18 5.79
CA ILE A 42 8.62 1.60 5.54
C ILE A 42 9.95 2.06 6.16
N GLU A 43 10.23 1.63 7.39
CA GLU A 43 11.47 1.99 8.07
C GLU A 43 12.70 1.33 7.44
N ALA A 44 12.56 0.13 6.90
CA ALA A 44 13.64 -0.55 6.21
C ALA A 44 14.00 0.18 4.92
N ARG A 45 13.01 0.63 4.18
CA ARG A 45 13.19 1.40 2.95
C ARG A 45 11.90 2.14 2.64
N ARG A 46 11.98 3.45 2.54
CA ARG A 46 10.82 4.28 2.21
C ARG A 46 10.32 3.91 0.81
N PRO A 47 9.03 3.52 0.66
CA PRO A 47 8.51 3.20 -0.67
C PRO A 47 8.27 4.47 -1.49
N SER A 48 8.16 4.31 -2.80
CA SER A 48 7.79 5.40 -3.69
C SER A 48 6.30 5.72 -3.59
N LEU A 49 5.50 4.71 -3.24
CA LEU A 49 4.05 4.81 -3.13
C LEU A 49 3.55 3.78 -2.13
N LEU A 50 2.55 4.15 -1.36
CA LEU A 50 1.88 3.24 -0.42
C LEU A 50 0.44 3.02 -0.87
N VAL A 51 0.05 1.76 -1.07
CA VAL A 51 -1.33 1.36 -1.30
C VAL A 51 -1.83 0.77 0.02
N LEU A 52 -2.86 1.37 0.59
CA LEU A 52 -3.26 1.10 1.97
C LEU A 52 -4.74 0.81 2.07
N ASP A 53 -5.09 -0.36 2.61
CA ASP A 53 -6.48 -0.71 2.89
C ASP A 53 -6.97 0.06 4.11
N ILE A 54 -8.19 0.61 4.02
CA ILE A 54 -8.82 1.32 5.13
C ILE A 54 -9.15 0.35 6.26
N TRP A 55 -9.63 -0.84 5.93
CA TRP A 55 -10.11 -1.81 6.91
C TRP A 55 -9.13 -2.97 7.08
N LEU A 56 -8.22 -2.84 8.06
CA LEU A 56 -7.22 -3.87 8.35
C LEU A 56 -7.67 -4.71 9.54
N GLN A 57 -8.22 -5.88 9.28
CA GLN A 57 -8.62 -6.81 10.34
C GLN A 57 -7.38 -7.47 10.93
N GLY A 58 -7.39 -7.68 12.23
CA GLY A 58 -6.27 -8.28 12.94
C GLY A 58 -5.05 -7.38 13.10
N SER A 59 -5.14 -6.13 12.68
CA SER A 59 -4.06 -5.16 12.84
C SER A 59 -4.28 -4.31 14.08
N LYS A 60 -3.20 -3.93 14.75
CA LYS A 60 -3.28 -3.04 15.92
C LYS A 60 -3.81 -1.67 15.54
N LYS A 61 -3.48 -1.21 14.33
CA LYS A 61 -3.93 0.08 13.81
C LYS A 61 -4.63 -0.14 12.49
N ASP A 62 -5.73 0.57 12.27
CA ASP A 62 -6.43 0.50 10.99
C ASP A 62 -5.74 1.38 9.94
N GLY A 63 -6.27 1.36 8.71
CA GLY A 63 -5.66 2.10 7.62
C GLY A 63 -5.62 3.59 7.83
N LEU A 64 -6.64 4.17 8.45
CA LEU A 64 -6.67 5.61 8.71
C LEU A 64 -5.63 6.03 9.73
N GLU A 65 -5.42 5.20 10.77
CA GLU A 65 -4.39 5.46 11.75
C GLU A 65 -3.00 5.36 11.14
N ILE A 66 -2.78 4.35 10.29
CA ILE A 66 -1.52 4.19 9.58
C ILE A 66 -1.27 5.40 8.67
N LEU A 67 -2.28 5.83 7.93
CA LEU A 67 -2.17 7.01 7.06
C LEU A 67 -1.72 8.24 7.85
N ARG A 68 -2.33 8.46 9.01
CA ARG A 68 -2.02 9.62 9.84
C ARG A 68 -0.56 9.60 10.28
N ILE A 69 -0.08 8.44 10.75
CA ILE A 69 1.29 8.28 11.20
C ILE A 69 2.28 8.43 10.05
N VAL A 70 1.98 7.81 8.91
CA VAL A 70 2.84 7.88 7.73
C VAL A 70 2.97 9.32 7.25
N LYS A 71 1.87 10.05 7.16
CA LYS A 71 1.92 11.45 6.72
C LYS A 71 2.61 12.36 7.72
N SER A 72 2.60 11.99 8.99
CA SER A 72 3.35 12.73 10.02
C SER A 72 4.86 12.57 9.85
N ARG A 73 5.32 11.38 9.47
CA ARG A 73 6.75 11.07 9.34
C ARG A 73 7.30 11.26 7.94
N HIS A 74 6.46 11.05 6.93
CA HIS A 74 6.84 11.07 5.52
C HIS A 74 5.82 11.88 4.74
N LYS A 75 5.87 13.21 4.87
CA LYS A 75 4.87 14.11 4.30
C LYS A 75 4.71 13.97 2.80
N ASP A 76 5.81 13.68 2.11
CA ASP A 76 5.82 13.62 0.65
C ASP A 76 5.54 12.23 0.09
N LEU A 77 5.32 11.24 0.96
CA LEU A 77 5.03 9.88 0.51
C LEU A 77 3.59 9.82 -0.02
N PRO A 78 3.39 9.55 -1.32
CA PRO A 78 2.04 9.40 -1.85
C PRO A 78 1.37 8.16 -1.27
N VAL A 79 0.10 8.29 -0.90
CA VAL A 79 -0.69 7.19 -0.34
C VAL A 79 -2.00 7.10 -1.11
N ILE A 80 -2.34 5.89 -1.54
CA ILE A 80 -3.63 5.60 -2.15
C ILE A 80 -4.38 4.69 -1.19
N MET A 81 -5.59 5.13 -0.79
CA MET A 81 -6.44 4.34 0.08
C MET A 81 -7.38 3.48 -0.77
N ILE A 82 -7.56 2.24 -0.34
CA ILE A 82 -8.55 1.36 -0.94
C ILE A 82 -9.53 0.91 0.14
N SER A 83 -10.79 0.71 -0.24
CA SER A 83 -11.83 0.31 0.70
C SER A 83 -12.61 -0.88 0.15
N GLY A 84 -12.07 -2.06 0.38
CA GLY A 84 -12.67 -3.29 -0.10
C GLY A 84 -12.28 -3.63 -1.52
N HIS A 85 -12.83 -4.73 -2.01
CA HIS A 85 -12.37 -5.35 -3.25
C HIS A 85 -12.78 -4.60 -4.50
N GLY A 86 -13.89 -3.87 -4.45
CA GLY A 86 -14.41 -3.16 -5.63
C GLY A 86 -13.57 -2.01 -6.11
N ASN A 87 -12.57 -1.59 -5.34
CA ASN A 87 -11.76 -0.42 -5.65
C ASN A 87 -10.36 -0.76 -6.16
N ILE A 88 -10.05 -2.03 -6.36
CA ILE A 88 -8.69 -2.45 -6.77
C ILE A 88 -8.33 -1.87 -8.13
N GLU A 89 -9.23 -2.00 -9.10
CA GLU A 89 -8.97 -1.48 -10.44
C GLU A 89 -8.78 0.03 -10.44
N THR A 90 -9.57 0.73 -9.63
CA THR A 90 -9.44 2.18 -9.49
C THR A 90 -8.10 2.56 -8.88
N ALA A 91 -7.66 1.83 -7.85
CA ALA A 91 -6.36 2.08 -7.22
C ALA A 91 -5.22 1.86 -8.22
N VAL A 92 -5.28 0.77 -8.99
CA VAL A 92 -4.26 0.47 -10.00
C VAL A 92 -4.23 1.56 -11.08
N ALA A 93 -5.41 1.99 -11.54
CA ALA A 93 -5.50 3.06 -12.53
C ALA A 93 -4.91 4.36 -11.99
N ALA A 94 -5.21 4.70 -10.74
CA ALA A 94 -4.66 5.90 -10.11
C ALA A 94 -3.13 5.85 -10.06
N ILE A 95 -2.56 4.71 -9.72
CA ILE A 95 -1.11 4.54 -9.72
C ILE A 95 -0.53 4.77 -11.11
N LYS A 96 -1.14 4.18 -12.14
CA LYS A 96 -0.68 4.33 -13.53
C LYS A 96 -0.69 5.78 -13.98
N TYR A 97 -1.65 6.56 -13.52
CA TYR A 97 -1.79 7.97 -13.91
C TYR A 97 -1.08 8.92 -12.95
N GLY A 98 -0.32 8.39 -11.99
CA GLY A 98 0.52 9.20 -11.11
C GLY A 98 -0.21 9.95 -10.01
N ALA A 99 -1.40 9.49 -9.68
CA ALA A 99 -2.20 10.13 -8.64
C ALA A 99 -1.63 9.92 -7.24
#